data_67dec64c1c9286ea6efd3a95032a2d88
#
_entry.id   67dec64c1c9286ea6efd3a95032a2d88
#
_cell.length_a   1.000
_cell.length_b   1.000
_cell.length_c   1.000
_cell.angle_alpha   90.00
_cell.angle_beta   90.00
_cell.angle_gamma   90.00
#
_symmetry.space_group_name_H-M   'P 1'
#
loop_
_entity.id
_entity.type
_entity.pdbx_description
1 polymer ?
#
loop_
_entity_poly.entity_id
_entity_poly.type
_entity_poly.pdbx_seq_one_letter_code
_entity_poly.pdbx_strand_id
1 'polypeptide(L)'
;MPHPDGRDHPGREGATLDRVRLNEVITHIAFRGRRRSVYTRITALSGARPGDRALDIGCGGGYLVRLLSTAVEPGGQVTGLDTSAPAIGYARKRAAANCSFVVGAAQDLPWSDRSFDVVASTLATHHIPGPARQDAFSEMYRVLRPGGALLVADFRPSRQRYSLHSRVTASRHGGAIPLEDLAAAAGFRIEVRGDLPLLRYVRAIRPGAS
;
A
#
# COMPACT_ATOMS: atom_id res chain seq x y z
N MET A 1 5.46 -40.90 -23.22
CA MET A 1 4.12 -40.37 -23.52
C MET A 1 3.82 -39.22 -22.55
N PRO A 2 3.88 -37.96 -22.97
CA PRO A 2 3.49 -36.85 -22.11
C PRO A 2 1.99 -36.57 -22.26
N HIS A 3 1.28 -36.45 -21.16
CA HIS A 3 -0.12 -36.01 -21.14
C HIS A 3 -0.21 -34.51 -21.39
N PRO A 4 -1.05 -34.05 -22.33
CA PRO A 4 -1.36 -32.64 -22.49
C PRO A 4 -2.69 -32.36 -21.79
N ASP A 5 -2.71 -31.60 -20.73
CA ASP A 5 -3.93 -30.96 -20.24
C ASP A 5 -3.63 -29.58 -19.63
N GLY A 6 -3.24 -28.67 -20.53
CA GLY A 6 -3.24 -27.23 -20.30
C GLY A 6 -4.61 -26.68 -20.67
N ARG A 7 -5.63 -26.87 -19.83
CA ARG A 7 -6.90 -26.15 -19.95
C ARG A 7 -6.85 -24.90 -19.10
N ASP A 8 -6.49 -23.78 -19.72
CA ASP A 8 -6.80 -22.46 -19.22
C ASP A 8 -8.33 -22.34 -19.07
N HIS A 9 -8.80 -22.21 -17.85
CA HIS A 9 -10.20 -21.99 -17.55
C HIS A 9 -10.52 -20.47 -17.56
N PRO A 10 -11.20 -19.95 -18.60
CA PRO A 10 -11.54 -18.53 -18.72
C PRO A 10 -12.48 -18.01 -17.62
N GLY A 11 -13.08 -18.89 -16.82
CA GLY A 11 -13.99 -18.52 -15.72
C GLY A 11 -13.29 -17.99 -14.45
N ARG A 12 -12.01 -18.27 -14.24
CA ARG A 12 -11.28 -17.81 -13.05
C ARG A 12 -10.80 -16.35 -13.15
N GLU A 13 -10.46 -15.88 -14.33
CA GLU A 13 -10.04 -14.48 -14.53
C GLU A 13 -11.21 -13.50 -14.39
N GLY A 14 -12.39 -13.83 -14.87
CA GLY A 14 -13.60 -13.00 -14.72
C GLY A 14 -13.97 -12.77 -13.26
N ALA A 15 -14.04 -13.83 -12.46
CA ALA A 15 -14.40 -13.75 -11.04
C ALA A 15 -13.38 -12.98 -10.19
N THR A 16 -12.10 -12.92 -10.60
CA THR A 16 -11.05 -12.20 -9.89
C THR A 16 -11.01 -10.71 -10.26
N LEU A 17 -11.29 -10.37 -11.49
CA LEU A 17 -11.45 -8.98 -11.94
C LEU A 17 -12.69 -8.33 -11.28
N ASP A 18 -13.76 -9.10 -11.09
CA ASP A 18 -14.96 -8.65 -10.39
C ASP A 18 -14.68 -8.36 -8.91
N ARG A 19 -13.80 -9.11 -8.25
CA ARG A 19 -13.36 -8.82 -6.88
C ARG A 19 -12.57 -7.52 -6.77
N VAL A 20 -11.70 -7.22 -7.72
CA VAL A 20 -10.93 -5.96 -7.72
C VAL A 20 -11.87 -4.77 -7.91
N ARG A 21 -12.81 -4.86 -8.86
CA ARG A 21 -13.85 -3.85 -9.08
C ARG A 21 -14.76 -3.70 -7.87
N LEU A 22 -15.16 -4.82 -7.25
CA LEU A 22 -15.98 -4.81 -6.05
C LEU A 22 -15.28 -4.12 -4.89
N ASN A 23 -13.99 -4.39 -4.67
CA ASN A 23 -13.19 -3.69 -3.66
C ASN A 23 -13.08 -2.18 -3.94
N GLU A 24 -12.96 -1.76 -5.19
CA GLU A 24 -12.99 -0.33 -5.54
C GLU A 24 -14.35 0.31 -5.24
N VAL A 25 -15.45 -0.39 -5.54
CA VAL A 25 -16.83 0.08 -5.24
C VAL A 25 -17.06 0.12 -3.73
N ILE A 26 -16.69 -0.93 -3.00
CA ILE A 26 -16.81 -0.98 -1.54
C ILE A 26 -16.01 0.15 -0.90
N THR A 27 -14.79 0.39 -1.34
CA THR A 27 -13.95 1.49 -0.85
C THR A 27 -14.60 2.84 -1.17
N HIS A 28 -15.15 3.02 -2.36
CA HIS A 28 -15.87 4.25 -2.73
C HIS A 28 -17.08 4.51 -1.82
N ILE A 29 -17.89 3.48 -1.57
CA ILE A 29 -19.06 3.55 -0.68
C ILE A 29 -18.62 3.80 0.77
N ALA A 30 -17.59 3.11 1.25
CA ALA A 30 -17.08 3.29 2.61
C ALA A 30 -16.62 4.74 2.87
N PHE A 31 -16.00 5.37 1.88
CA PHE A 31 -15.62 6.79 1.96
C PHE A 31 -16.77 7.77 1.67
N ARG A 32 -18.01 7.29 1.49
CA ARG A 32 -19.19 8.14 1.21
C ARG A 32 -18.93 9.15 0.08
N GLY A 33 -18.35 8.72 -1.03
CA GLY A 33 -17.98 9.58 -2.16
C GLY A 33 -16.72 10.45 -1.95
N ARG A 34 -16.13 10.47 -0.77
CA ARG A 34 -14.93 11.29 -0.45
C ARG A 34 -13.61 10.61 -0.78
N ARG A 35 -13.61 9.43 -1.41
CA ARG A 35 -12.40 8.66 -1.73
C ARG A 35 -11.34 9.54 -2.40
N ARG A 36 -11.72 10.31 -3.44
CA ARG A 36 -10.78 11.19 -4.14
C ARG A 36 -10.13 12.19 -3.19
N SER A 37 -10.91 12.89 -2.39
CA SER A 37 -10.40 13.88 -1.43
C SER A 37 -9.44 13.26 -0.40
N VAL A 38 -9.79 12.08 0.15
CA VAL A 38 -8.95 11.38 1.11
C VAL A 38 -7.62 10.97 0.47
N TYR A 39 -7.64 10.37 -0.72
CA TYR A 39 -6.43 9.93 -1.40
C TYR A 39 -5.58 11.10 -1.91
N THR A 40 -6.19 12.21 -2.36
CA THR A 40 -5.46 13.46 -2.65
C THR A 40 -4.73 13.98 -1.40
N ARG A 41 -5.38 13.92 -0.24
CA ARG A 41 -4.74 14.30 1.03
C ARG A 41 -3.60 13.35 1.40
N ILE A 42 -3.77 12.04 1.20
CA ILE A 42 -2.72 11.03 1.39
C ILE A 42 -1.52 11.32 0.48
N THR A 43 -1.76 11.62 -0.80
CA THR A 43 -0.71 11.99 -1.76
C THR A 43 0.05 13.23 -1.28
N ALA A 44 -0.64 14.28 -0.83
CA ALA A 44 0.00 15.47 -0.30
C ALA A 44 0.82 15.17 0.98
N LEU A 45 0.29 14.34 1.88
CA LEU A 45 0.96 13.94 3.11
C LEU A 45 2.19 13.06 2.87
N SER A 46 2.24 12.31 1.75
CA SER A 46 3.42 11.50 1.40
C SER A 46 4.67 12.35 1.20
N GLY A 47 4.50 13.62 0.83
CA GLY A 47 5.59 14.53 0.53
C GLY A 47 6.26 14.26 -0.82
N ALA A 48 5.62 13.47 -1.70
CA ALA A 48 6.10 13.22 -3.06
C ALA A 48 6.27 14.52 -3.85
N ARG A 49 7.37 14.63 -4.60
CA ARG A 49 7.78 15.82 -5.34
C ARG A 49 8.16 15.45 -6.78
N PRO A 50 8.15 16.40 -7.71
CA PRO A 50 8.69 16.20 -9.05
C PRO A 50 10.10 15.59 -9.01
N GLY A 51 10.30 14.56 -9.83
CA GLY A 51 11.55 13.81 -9.90
C GLY A 51 11.68 12.63 -8.94
N ASP A 52 10.80 12.49 -7.95
CA ASP A 52 10.88 11.42 -6.95
C ASP A 52 10.56 10.03 -7.55
N ARG A 53 11.20 9.01 -6.97
CA ARG A 53 10.85 7.61 -7.14
C ARG A 53 9.97 7.17 -5.97
N ALA A 54 8.71 6.89 -6.24
CA ALA A 54 7.73 6.51 -5.21
C ALA A 54 7.34 5.03 -5.34
N LEU A 55 7.11 4.38 -4.19
CA LEU A 55 6.60 3.01 -4.08
C LEU A 55 5.27 3.02 -3.33
N ASP A 56 4.23 2.38 -3.89
CA ASP A 56 2.95 2.14 -3.23
C ASP A 56 2.82 0.64 -2.90
N ILE A 57 2.85 0.28 -1.62
CA ILE A 57 2.80 -1.09 -1.13
C ILE A 57 1.37 -1.47 -0.79
N GLY A 58 0.88 -2.56 -1.40
CA GLY A 58 -0.52 -2.95 -1.37
C GLY A 58 -1.36 -2.06 -2.28
N CYS A 59 -0.86 -1.79 -3.47
CA CYS A 59 -1.42 -0.80 -4.40
C CYS A 59 -2.79 -1.18 -4.96
N GLY A 60 -3.21 -2.45 -4.87
CA GLY A 60 -4.47 -2.94 -5.41
C GLY A 60 -4.65 -2.58 -6.88
N GLY A 61 -5.76 -1.93 -7.22
CA GLY A 61 -6.07 -1.44 -8.58
C GLY A 61 -5.31 -0.17 -9.00
N GLY A 62 -4.27 0.24 -8.24
CA GLY A 62 -3.38 1.35 -8.58
C GLY A 62 -3.98 2.75 -8.39
N TYR A 63 -4.95 2.92 -7.49
CA TYR A 63 -5.60 4.22 -7.32
C TYR A 63 -4.62 5.28 -6.77
N LEU A 64 -3.85 4.94 -5.72
CA LEU A 64 -2.84 5.86 -5.15
C LEU A 64 -1.67 6.03 -6.13
N VAL A 65 -1.24 4.96 -6.81
CA VAL A 65 -0.19 5.01 -7.82
C VAL A 65 -0.46 6.10 -8.86
N ARG A 66 -1.70 6.20 -9.38
CA ARG A 66 -2.07 7.24 -10.36
C ARG A 66 -2.02 8.66 -9.80
N LEU A 67 -2.33 8.86 -8.54
CA LEU A 67 -2.22 10.18 -7.88
C LEU A 67 -0.77 10.56 -7.61
N LEU A 68 0.03 9.60 -7.14
CA LEU A 68 1.47 9.78 -6.97
C LEU A 68 2.17 10.05 -8.30
N SER A 69 1.76 9.36 -9.38
CA SER A 69 2.28 9.57 -10.74
C SER A 69 2.24 11.04 -11.15
N THR A 70 1.11 11.69 -10.94
CA THR A 70 0.98 13.13 -11.22
C THR A 70 1.83 13.99 -10.25
N ALA A 71 1.96 13.58 -9.00
CA ALA A 71 2.72 14.35 -8.00
C ALA A 71 4.23 14.31 -8.23
N VAL A 72 4.76 13.24 -8.84
CA VAL A 72 6.19 13.10 -9.11
C VAL A 72 6.60 13.60 -10.50
N GLU A 73 5.67 13.98 -11.36
CA GLU A 73 5.98 14.61 -12.65
C GLU A 73 6.47 16.05 -12.47
N PRO A 74 7.40 16.52 -13.34
CA PRO A 74 8.14 15.76 -14.37
C PRO A 74 9.30 14.94 -13.78
N GLY A 75 9.67 13.88 -14.51
CA GLY A 75 10.90 13.12 -14.28
C GLY A 75 10.82 12.03 -13.22
N GLY A 76 9.79 12.01 -12.39
CA GLY A 76 9.59 10.99 -11.36
C GLY A 76 8.92 9.72 -11.87
N GLN A 77 9.05 8.65 -11.11
CA GLN A 77 8.48 7.33 -11.39
C GLN A 77 7.74 6.77 -10.19
N VAL A 78 6.68 6.00 -10.44
CA VAL A 78 5.92 5.33 -9.38
C VAL A 78 5.85 3.83 -9.65
N THR A 79 6.14 3.05 -8.62
CA THR A 79 5.97 1.61 -8.65
C THR A 79 4.87 1.20 -7.69
N GLY A 80 3.94 0.36 -8.15
CA GLY A 80 2.94 -0.29 -7.30
C GLY A 80 3.32 -1.73 -7.04
N LEU A 81 3.24 -2.18 -5.79
CA LEU A 81 3.43 -3.58 -5.41
C LEU A 81 2.15 -4.11 -4.75
N ASP A 82 1.73 -5.31 -5.15
CA ASP A 82 0.61 -6.02 -4.53
C ASP A 82 0.80 -7.52 -4.67
N THR A 83 0.30 -8.31 -3.73
CA THR A 83 0.34 -9.78 -3.79
C THR A 83 -0.65 -10.36 -4.80
N SER A 84 -1.65 -9.58 -5.22
CA SER A 84 -2.71 -9.99 -6.14
C SER A 84 -2.31 -9.74 -7.60
N ALA A 85 -1.91 -10.79 -8.30
CA ALA A 85 -1.63 -10.71 -9.74
C ALA A 85 -2.82 -10.15 -10.56
N PRO A 86 -4.09 -10.49 -10.29
CA PRO A 86 -5.23 -9.87 -10.96
C PRO A 86 -5.38 -8.37 -10.69
N ALA A 87 -5.08 -7.91 -9.45
CA ALA A 87 -5.10 -6.49 -9.13
C ALA A 87 -4.01 -5.74 -9.90
N ILE A 88 -2.82 -6.30 -9.98
CA ILE A 88 -1.70 -5.77 -10.78
C ILE A 88 -2.07 -5.73 -12.27
N GLY A 89 -2.68 -6.79 -12.82
CA GLY A 89 -3.16 -6.81 -14.20
C GLY A 89 -4.19 -5.71 -14.50
N TYR A 90 -5.09 -5.46 -13.54
CA TYR A 90 -6.07 -4.38 -13.64
C TYR A 90 -5.41 -2.99 -13.55
N ALA A 91 -4.44 -2.82 -12.66
CA ALA A 91 -3.71 -1.57 -12.47
C ALA A 91 -2.89 -1.20 -13.73
N ARG A 92 -2.18 -2.17 -14.30
CA ARG A 92 -1.37 -1.98 -15.54
C ARG A 92 -2.19 -1.44 -16.71
N LYS A 93 -3.44 -1.89 -16.89
CA LYS A 93 -4.33 -1.42 -17.96
C LYS A 93 -4.72 0.07 -17.84
N ARG A 94 -4.45 0.70 -16.70
CA ARG A 94 -4.83 2.08 -16.36
C ARG A 94 -3.62 2.92 -15.94
N ALA A 95 -2.43 2.39 -16.15
CA ALA A 95 -1.18 3.03 -15.77
C ALA A 95 -0.86 4.25 -16.64
N ALA A 96 -0.32 5.29 -16.04
CA ALA A 96 0.40 6.33 -16.78
C ALA A 96 1.78 5.81 -17.19
N ALA A 97 2.44 6.51 -18.13
CA ALA A 97 3.71 6.08 -18.69
C ALA A 97 4.84 5.96 -17.66
N ASN A 98 4.79 6.76 -16.60
CA ASN A 98 5.76 6.76 -15.50
C ASN A 98 5.41 5.78 -14.36
N CYS A 99 4.46 4.85 -14.58
CA CYS A 99 4.05 3.86 -13.59
C CYS A 99 4.52 2.46 -13.97
N SER A 100 4.99 1.70 -12.99
CA SER A 100 5.27 0.27 -13.08
C SER A 100 4.56 -0.52 -11.99
N PHE A 101 4.40 -1.85 -12.17
CA PHE A 101 3.68 -2.68 -11.21
C PHE A 101 4.34 -4.05 -11.07
N VAL A 102 4.49 -4.51 -9.82
CA VAL A 102 5.15 -5.76 -9.46
C VAL A 102 4.22 -6.59 -8.57
N VAL A 103 4.15 -7.89 -8.82
CA VAL A 103 3.52 -8.84 -7.90
C VAL A 103 4.55 -9.24 -6.86
N GLY A 104 4.26 -8.98 -5.58
CA GLY A 104 5.20 -9.28 -4.50
C GLY A 104 4.61 -8.99 -3.13
N ALA A 105 5.34 -9.35 -2.10
CA ALA A 105 4.94 -9.20 -0.70
C ALA A 105 5.74 -8.08 -0.01
N ALA A 106 5.10 -7.39 0.94
CA ALA A 106 5.70 -6.24 1.61
C ALA A 106 6.92 -6.59 2.50
N GLN A 107 7.00 -7.84 2.96
CA GLN A 107 8.08 -8.35 3.82
C GLN A 107 9.30 -8.87 3.04
N ASP A 108 9.26 -8.82 1.71
CA ASP A 108 10.35 -9.25 0.82
C ASP A 108 10.30 -8.42 -0.46
N LEU A 109 10.84 -7.21 -0.38
CA LEU A 109 10.79 -6.23 -1.47
C LEU A 109 11.93 -6.48 -2.48
N PRO A 110 11.62 -6.66 -3.78
CA PRO A 110 12.61 -7.03 -4.79
C PRO A 110 13.48 -5.85 -5.27
N TRP A 111 13.73 -4.88 -4.43
CA TRP A 111 14.57 -3.71 -4.75
C TRP A 111 15.74 -3.61 -3.80
N SER A 112 16.82 -3.06 -4.31
CA SER A 112 18.03 -2.75 -3.54
C SER A 112 17.72 -1.69 -2.47
N ASP A 113 18.60 -1.59 -1.48
CA ASP A 113 18.58 -0.53 -0.48
C ASP A 113 18.52 0.85 -1.13
N ARG A 114 17.82 1.79 -0.50
CA ARG A 114 17.81 3.21 -0.88
C ARG A 114 17.31 3.47 -2.31
N SER A 115 16.40 2.63 -2.81
CA SER A 115 15.86 2.70 -4.18
C SER A 115 14.79 3.77 -4.36
N PHE A 116 14.16 4.23 -3.28
CA PHE A 116 12.99 5.12 -3.33
C PHE A 116 13.15 6.37 -2.46
N ASP A 117 12.52 7.44 -2.89
CA ASP A 117 12.40 8.70 -2.18
C ASP A 117 11.18 8.71 -1.24
N VAL A 118 10.10 8.06 -1.70
CA VAL A 118 8.83 7.96 -0.98
C VAL A 118 8.34 6.51 -1.01
N VAL A 119 7.93 6.00 0.15
CA VAL A 119 7.16 4.76 0.28
C VAL A 119 5.81 5.09 0.88
N ALA A 120 4.74 4.65 0.24
CA ALA A 120 3.37 4.77 0.73
C ALA A 120 2.73 3.39 0.89
N SER A 121 1.80 3.26 1.85
CA SER A 121 0.93 2.09 1.99
C SER A 121 -0.42 2.55 2.53
N THR A 122 -1.50 2.26 1.80
CA THR A 122 -2.84 2.69 2.20
C THR A 122 -3.82 1.53 2.18
N LEU A 123 -4.46 1.27 3.34
CA LEU A 123 -5.43 0.19 3.52
C LEU A 123 -4.85 -1.20 3.20
N ALA A 124 -3.58 -1.43 3.45
CA ALA A 124 -2.90 -2.67 3.12
C ALA A 124 -2.26 -3.36 4.32
N THR A 125 -1.79 -2.61 5.32
CA THR A 125 -1.03 -3.18 6.45
C THR A 125 -1.85 -4.13 7.30
N HIS A 126 -3.17 -3.94 7.39
CA HIS A 126 -4.07 -4.85 8.11
C HIS A 126 -4.21 -6.23 7.45
N HIS A 127 -3.86 -6.36 6.17
CA HIS A 127 -3.81 -7.65 5.46
C HIS A 127 -2.50 -8.40 5.68
N ILE A 128 -1.44 -7.73 6.13
CA ILE A 128 -0.16 -8.38 6.44
C ILE A 128 -0.31 -9.20 7.72
N PRO A 129 0.07 -10.50 7.72
CA PRO A 129 0.05 -11.32 8.93
C PRO A 129 0.82 -10.66 10.08
N GLY A 130 0.32 -10.73 11.31
CA GLY A 130 0.90 -10.06 12.47
C GLY A 130 2.42 -10.24 12.61
N PRO A 131 2.96 -11.47 12.55
CA PRO A 131 4.40 -11.71 12.65
C PRO A 131 5.22 -11.04 11.53
N ALA A 132 4.67 -10.95 10.31
CA ALA A 132 5.36 -10.38 9.14
C ALA A 132 5.26 -8.85 9.03
N ARG A 133 4.49 -8.18 9.92
CA ARG A 133 4.32 -6.71 9.84
C ARG A 133 5.61 -5.96 10.13
N GLN A 134 6.37 -6.42 11.13
CA GLN A 134 7.63 -5.78 11.46
C GLN A 134 8.64 -5.93 10.32
N ASP A 135 8.69 -7.10 9.68
CA ASP A 135 9.56 -7.33 8.52
C ASP A 135 9.18 -6.41 7.37
N ALA A 136 7.88 -6.23 7.11
CA ALA A 136 7.41 -5.30 6.08
C ALA A 136 7.85 -3.84 6.36
N PHE A 137 7.79 -3.37 7.61
CA PHE A 137 8.27 -2.03 7.96
C PHE A 137 9.79 -1.92 7.88
N SER A 138 10.53 -2.98 8.19
CA SER A 138 11.99 -3.05 8.02
C SER A 138 12.37 -2.99 6.53
N GLU A 139 11.63 -3.66 5.66
CA GLU A 139 11.81 -3.58 4.21
C GLU A 139 11.47 -2.19 3.65
N MET A 140 10.39 -1.56 4.12
CA MET A 140 10.05 -0.17 3.78
C MET A 140 11.20 0.79 4.17
N TYR A 141 11.80 0.56 5.35
CA TYR A 141 12.97 1.33 5.79
C TYR A 141 14.18 1.07 4.89
N ARG A 142 14.46 -0.18 4.58
CA ARG A 142 15.62 -0.59 3.77
C ARG A 142 15.61 0.05 2.39
N VAL A 143 14.45 0.01 1.71
CA VAL A 143 14.34 0.50 0.33
C VAL A 143 14.23 2.02 0.23
N LEU A 144 13.90 2.75 1.30
CA LEU A 144 13.92 4.21 1.32
C LEU A 144 15.36 4.73 1.41
N ARG A 145 15.67 5.81 0.70
CA ARG A 145 16.94 6.53 0.88
C ARG A 145 16.97 7.28 2.23
N PRO A 146 18.15 7.59 2.77
CA PRO A 146 18.24 8.54 3.90
C PRO A 146 17.53 9.86 3.57
N GLY A 147 16.72 10.36 4.49
CA GLY A 147 15.83 11.51 4.26
C GLY A 147 14.54 11.20 3.49
N GLY A 148 14.37 9.96 3.00
CA GLY A 148 13.15 9.53 2.33
C GLY A 148 11.96 9.42 3.27
N ALA A 149 10.75 9.58 2.72
CA ALA A 149 9.51 9.63 3.48
C ALA A 149 8.72 8.33 3.41
N LEU A 150 8.23 7.87 4.55
CA LEU A 150 7.21 6.84 4.69
C LEU A 150 5.86 7.48 5.00
N LEU A 151 4.80 7.06 4.30
CA LEU A 151 3.42 7.33 4.69
C LEU A 151 2.63 6.04 4.75
N VAL A 152 2.13 5.69 5.92
CA VAL A 152 1.21 4.57 6.09
C VAL A 152 -0.13 5.09 6.60
N ALA A 153 -1.22 4.68 5.94
CA ALA A 153 -2.58 5.01 6.35
C ALA A 153 -3.44 3.75 6.37
N ASP A 154 -4.06 3.46 7.50
CA ASP A 154 -4.90 2.28 7.65
C ASP A 154 -6.13 2.57 8.51
N PHE A 155 -7.06 1.62 8.59
CA PHE A 155 -8.27 1.79 9.36
C PHE A 155 -7.99 2.20 10.81
N ARG A 156 -8.76 3.17 11.29
CA ARG A 156 -8.72 3.52 12.72
C ARG A 156 -9.20 2.33 13.55
N PRO A 157 -8.48 1.94 14.61
CA PRO A 157 -9.00 1.00 15.59
C PRO A 157 -10.27 1.62 16.21
N SER A 158 -11.45 1.14 15.86
CA SER A 158 -12.69 1.62 16.48
C SER A 158 -12.90 0.88 17.78
N ARG A 159 -12.96 1.58 18.91
CA ARG A 159 -13.37 1.01 20.20
C ARG A 159 -14.80 0.42 20.18
N GLN A 160 -15.61 0.70 19.17
CA GLN A 160 -17.04 0.47 19.19
C GLN A 160 -17.64 -0.34 18.04
N ARG A 161 -16.87 -0.78 17.05
CA ARG A 161 -17.38 -1.59 15.92
C ARG A 161 -16.42 -2.70 15.52
N TYR A 162 -16.16 -3.64 16.42
CA TYR A 162 -15.81 -4.97 15.96
C TYR A 162 -17.09 -5.61 15.40
N SER A 163 -17.34 -5.49 14.11
CA SER A 163 -18.24 -6.36 13.38
C SER A 163 -17.85 -7.81 13.68
N LEU A 164 -18.82 -8.73 13.70
CA LEU A 164 -18.52 -10.16 13.86
C LEU A 164 -17.41 -10.65 12.90
N HIS A 165 -17.32 -10.05 11.72
CA HIS A 165 -16.28 -10.34 10.73
C HIS A 165 -14.88 -9.90 11.18
N SER A 166 -14.74 -8.76 11.85
CA SER A 166 -13.45 -8.28 12.36
C SER A 166 -12.99 -9.02 13.62
N ARG A 167 -13.92 -9.61 14.39
CA ARG A 167 -13.56 -10.48 15.53
C ARG A 167 -12.91 -11.77 15.09
N VAL A 168 -13.36 -12.35 13.98
CA VAL A 168 -12.78 -13.59 13.42
C VAL A 168 -11.39 -13.32 12.82
N THR A 169 -11.17 -12.16 12.18
CA THR A 169 -9.86 -11.77 11.64
C THR A 169 -8.90 -11.27 12.71
N ALA A 170 -9.35 -10.51 13.70
CA ALA A 170 -8.51 -10.02 14.80
C ALA A 170 -8.00 -11.17 15.70
N SER A 171 -8.80 -12.22 15.90
CA SER A 171 -8.38 -13.39 16.67
C SER A 171 -7.30 -14.23 15.97
N ARG A 172 -7.19 -14.12 14.63
CA ARG A 172 -6.17 -14.85 13.86
C ARG A 172 -4.86 -14.08 13.65
N HIS A 173 -4.80 -12.76 13.94
CA HIS A 173 -3.68 -11.89 13.51
C HIS A 173 -2.97 -11.15 14.66
N GLY A 174 -3.16 -11.54 15.92
CA GLY A 174 -2.55 -10.85 17.07
C GLY A 174 -3.07 -9.43 17.24
N GLY A 175 -3.00 -8.84 18.43
CA GLY A 175 -3.45 -7.48 18.71
C GLY A 175 -2.85 -6.47 17.72
N ALA A 176 -3.65 -5.47 17.31
CA ALA A 176 -3.21 -4.44 16.36
C ALA A 176 -2.08 -3.60 16.99
N ILE A 177 -0.83 -3.85 16.60
CA ILE A 177 0.29 -2.98 16.94
C ILE A 177 0.06 -1.64 16.25
N PRO A 178 0.17 -0.50 16.94
CA PRO A 178 0.06 0.82 16.34
C PRO A 178 1.05 1.01 15.18
N LEU A 179 0.64 1.72 14.12
CA LEU A 179 1.49 1.96 12.96
C LEU A 179 2.78 2.71 13.33
N GLU A 180 2.66 3.63 14.30
CA GLU A 180 3.76 4.41 14.84
C GLU A 180 4.81 3.54 15.53
N ASP A 181 4.39 2.51 16.25
CA ASP A 181 5.28 1.61 16.97
C ASP A 181 6.04 0.72 15.98
N LEU A 182 5.38 0.20 14.94
CA LEU A 182 6.01 -0.56 13.87
C LEU A 182 7.05 0.29 13.12
N ALA A 183 6.70 1.53 12.80
CA ALA A 183 7.61 2.44 12.12
C ALA A 183 8.82 2.80 13.01
N ALA A 184 8.59 3.12 14.28
CA ALA A 184 9.66 3.44 15.21
C ALA A 184 10.61 2.23 15.44
N ALA A 185 10.05 1.03 15.58
CA ALA A 185 10.83 -0.20 15.73
C ALA A 185 11.68 -0.54 14.48
N ALA A 186 11.25 -0.12 13.28
CA ALA A 186 12.03 -0.24 12.05
C ALA A 186 13.12 0.86 11.90
N GLY A 187 13.19 1.84 12.82
CA GLY A 187 14.18 2.91 12.81
C GLY A 187 13.71 4.23 12.21
N PHE A 188 12.44 4.37 11.87
CA PHE A 188 11.90 5.63 11.37
C PHE A 188 11.75 6.67 12.47
N ARG A 189 12.01 7.93 12.14
CA ARG A 189 11.64 9.08 12.96
C ARG A 189 10.24 9.54 12.57
N ILE A 190 9.30 9.43 13.49
CA ILE A 190 7.92 9.88 13.28
C ILE A 190 7.88 11.40 13.20
N GLU A 191 7.29 11.96 12.15
CA GLU A 191 7.11 13.40 11.99
C GLU A 191 5.68 13.85 12.30
N VAL A 192 4.71 13.14 11.72
CA VAL A 192 3.30 13.49 11.84
C VAL A 192 2.46 12.22 11.99
N ARG A 193 1.49 12.29 12.85
CA ARG A 193 0.41 11.30 12.96
C ARG A 193 -0.92 12.02 13.02
N GLY A 194 -1.96 11.41 12.50
CA GLY A 194 -3.28 12.04 12.52
C GLY A 194 -4.36 11.14 11.95
N ASP A 195 -5.54 11.71 11.84
CA ASP A 195 -6.73 11.03 11.35
C ASP A 195 -7.25 11.68 10.07
N LEU A 196 -7.69 10.84 9.16
CA LEU A 196 -8.51 11.15 8.00
C LEU A 196 -9.86 10.44 8.16
N PRO A 197 -10.87 10.76 7.35
CA PRO A 197 -12.11 10.00 7.36
C PRO A 197 -11.83 8.49 7.25
N LEU A 198 -12.24 7.71 8.26
CA LEU A 198 -12.04 6.25 8.42
C LEU A 198 -10.60 5.79 8.67
N LEU A 199 -9.58 6.59 8.43
CA LEU A 199 -8.19 6.20 8.50
C LEU A 199 -7.44 6.92 9.62
N ARG A 200 -6.44 6.24 10.16
CA ARG A 200 -5.31 6.84 10.87
C ARG A 200 -4.09 6.77 9.96
N TYR A 201 -3.25 7.78 9.99
CA TYR A 201 -2.01 7.79 9.24
C TYR A 201 -0.81 8.15 10.12
N VAL A 202 0.34 7.67 9.70
CA VAL A 202 1.66 8.00 10.22
C VAL A 202 2.53 8.42 9.05
N ARG A 203 3.14 9.60 9.16
CA ARG A 203 4.23 10.04 8.30
C ARG A 203 5.52 10.00 9.09
N ALA A 204 6.53 9.39 8.50
CA ALA A 204 7.82 9.22 9.13
C ALA A 204 8.94 9.42 8.11
N ILE A 205 10.14 9.67 8.57
CA ILE A 205 11.34 9.86 7.74
C ILE A 205 12.39 8.82 8.12
N ARG A 206 13.04 8.25 7.13
CA ARG A 206 14.28 7.52 7.34
C ARG A 206 15.38 8.54 7.70
N PRO A 207 15.95 8.51 8.93
CA PRO A 207 17.03 9.43 9.29
C PRO A 207 18.21 9.35 8.31
N GLY A 208 18.89 10.48 8.12
CA GLY A 208 20.19 10.49 7.45
C GLY A 208 21.23 9.73 8.26
N ALA A 209 22.28 9.23 7.62
CA ALA A 209 23.46 8.81 8.37
C ALA A 209 24.06 10.07 9.04
N SER A 210 24.13 10.05 10.35
CA SER A 210 24.88 11.05 11.14
C SER A 210 26.36 10.87 10.93
#